data_052bd47e26b94394241aa3905f1deb4a
#
_entry.id   052bd47e26b94394241aa3905f1deb4a
#
_cell.length_a   1.000
_cell.length_b   1.000
_cell.length_c   1.000
_cell.angle_alpha   90.00
_cell.angle_beta   90.00
_cell.angle_gamma   90.00
#
_symmetry.space_group_name_H-M   'P 1'
#
loop_
_entity.id
_entity.type
_entity.pdbx_description
1 polymer ?
#
loop_
_entity_poly.entity_id
_entity_poly.type
_entity_poly.pdbx_seq_one_letter_code
_entity_poly.pdbx_strand_id
1 'polypeptide(L)'
;MQKGEIIEIAFGYARNYLLPNQIVSLATKNMIEQFAKYKEIQTQKISKQHNELNILKNYLEKIQKFSVRKKTNQHYKFFGSITPKDISQLIKYSTGSTIDKKQIKVLQIRQAGYYPVQIKLLHNIIVNLWIQVLPLFTETK
;
A
#
# COMPACT_ATOMS: atom_id res chain seq x y z
N MET A 1 -13.23 -7.76 -26.04
CA MET A 1 -14.08 -8.71 -25.29
C MET A 1 -13.43 -8.95 -23.94
N GLN A 2 -14.08 -8.55 -22.88
CA GLN A 2 -13.56 -8.75 -21.52
C GLN A 2 -14.08 -10.06 -20.93
N LYS A 3 -13.26 -10.70 -20.10
CA LYS A 3 -13.67 -11.93 -19.41
C LYS A 3 -14.82 -11.64 -18.44
N GLY A 4 -15.92 -12.38 -18.59
CA GLY A 4 -17.14 -12.20 -17.79
C GLY A 4 -18.20 -11.31 -18.41
N GLU A 5 -18.00 -10.81 -19.62
CA GLU A 5 -18.98 -10.07 -20.37
C GLU A 5 -20.00 -11.00 -21.05
N ILE A 6 -21.28 -10.64 -20.97
CA ILE A 6 -22.36 -11.38 -21.63
C ILE A 6 -22.61 -10.74 -22.97
N ILE A 7 -22.50 -11.51 -24.04
CA ILE A 7 -22.69 -11.05 -25.41
C ILE A 7 -23.71 -11.92 -26.15
N GLU A 8 -24.45 -11.33 -27.06
CA GLU A 8 -25.33 -12.03 -27.99
C GLU A 8 -24.59 -12.26 -29.30
N ILE A 9 -24.53 -13.51 -29.74
CA ILE A 9 -23.83 -13.90 -30.95
C ILE A 9 -24.74 -14.83 -31.77
N ALA A 10 -24.58 -14.81 -33.08
CA ALA A 10 -25.26 -15.74 -33.97
C ALA A 10 -25.00 -17.21 -33.58
N PHE A 11 -26.05 -18.00 -33.52
CA PHE A 11 -25.99 -19.38 -33.03
C PHE A 11 -24.97 -20.26 -33.81
N GLY A 12 -24.92 -20.13 -35.12
CA GLY A 12 -23.99 -20.89 -35.96
C GLY A 12 -22.53 -20.55 -35.67
N TYR A 13 -22.19 -19.29 -35.49
CA TYR A 13 -20.85 -18.83 -35.16
C TYR A 13 -20.43 -19.28 -33.76
N ALA A 14 -21.30 -19.17 -32.78
CA ALA A 14 -21.05 -19.62 -31.42
C ALA A 14 -20.83 -21.17 -31.39
N ARG A 15 -21.71 -21.92 -32.02
CA ARG A 15 -21.66 -23.38 -32.04
C ARG A 15 -20.45 -23.96 -32.80
N ASN A 16 -20.13 -23.39 -33.95
CA ASN A 16 -19.12 -23.96 -34.86
C ASN A 16 -17.71 -23.48 -34.54
N TYR A 17 -17.54 -22.30 -33.94
CA TYR A 17 -16.23 -21.68 -33.72
C TYR A 17 -15.93 -21.38 -32.27
N LEU A 18 -16.78 -20.57 -31.62
CA LEU A 18 -16.48 -20.03 -30.29
C LEU A 18 -16.53 -21.10 -29.18
N LEU A 19 -17.54 -21.95 -29.18
CA LEU A 19 -17.68 -23.02 -28.18
C LEU A 19 -16.63 -24.11 -28.30
N PRO A 20 -16.35 -24.66 -29.51
CA PRO A 20 -15.30 -25.68 -29.67
C PRO A 20 -13.91 -25.18 -29.28
N ASN A 21 -13.60 -23.93 -29.54
CA ASN A 21 -12.31 -23.30 -29.18
C ASN A 21 -12.24 -22.81 -27.73
N GLN A 22 -13.29 -23.01 -26.95
CA GLN A 22 -13.37 -22.58 -25.54
C GLN A 22 -13.18 -21.06 -25.34
N ILE A 23 -13.47 -20.26 -26.34
CA ILE A 23 -13.38 -18.80 -26.28
C ILE A 23 -14.54 -18.23 -25.46
N VAL A 24 -15.72 -18.86 -25.57
CA VAL A 24 -16.93 -18.48 -24.84
C VAL A 24 -17.57 -19.69 -24.17
N SER A 25 -18.40 -19.46 -23.17
CA SER A 25 -19.23 -20.46 -22.52
C SER A 25 -20.69 -20.08 -22.61
N LEU A 26 -21.58 -21.07 -22.54
CA LEU A 26 -23.02 -20.80 -22.49
C LEU A 26 -23.36 -20.04 -21.18
N ALA A 27 -24.10 -18.94 -21.34
CA ALA A 27 -24.58 -18.14 -20.20
C ALA A 27 -25.84 -18.79 -19.60
N THR A 28 -25.66 -19.75 -18.68
CA THR A 28 -26.76 -20.29 -17.90
C THR A 28 -27.12 -19.34 -16.75
N LYS A 29 -28.36 -19.46 -16.22
CA LYS A 29 -28.78 -18.68 -15.05
C LYS A 29 -27.79 -18.78 -13.90
N ASN A 30 -27.35 -20.01 -13.59
CA ASN A 30 -26.39 -20.25 -12.51
C ASN A 30 -25.05 -19.56 -12.75
N MET A 31 -24.54 -19.57 -13.96
CA MET A 31 -23.29 -18.87 -14.31
C MET A 31 -23.43 -17.35 -14.18
N ILE A 32 -24.56 -16.79 -14.63
CA ILE A 32 -24.83 -15.35 -14.52
C ILE A 32 -24.89 -14.93 -13.05
N GLU A 33 -25.56 -15.69 -12.20
CA GLU A 33 -25.64 -15.43 -10.77
C GLU A 33 -24.26 -15.55 -10.08
N GLN A 34 -23.47 -16.55 -10.44
CA GLN A 34 -22.11 -16.71 -9.91
C GLN A 34 -21.19 -15.55 -10.30
N PHE A 35 -21.23 -15.11 -11.54
CA PHE A 35 -20.46 -13.96 -11.99
C PHE A 35 -20.90 -12.66 -11.32
N ALA A 36 -22.21 -12.47 -11.14
CA ALA A 36 -22.74 -11.31 -10.42
C ALA A 36 -22.25 -11.28 -8.97
N LYS A 37 -22.34 -12.41 -8.25
CA LYS A 37 -21.80 -12.54 -6.89
C LYS A 37 -20.30 -12.32 -6.82
N TYR A 38 -19.55 -12.86 -7.76
CA TYR A 38 -18.10 -12.68 -7.83
C TYR A 38 -17.70 -11.21 -8.02
N LYS A 39 -18.36 -10.50 -8.95
CA LYS A 39 -18.15 -9.07 -9.17
C LYS A 39 -18.49 -8.25 -7.91
N GLU A 40 -19.58 -8.58 -7.25
CA GLU A 40 -19.98 -7.89 -6.01
C GLU A 40 -18.96 -8.08 -4.90
N ILE A 41 -18.48 -9.32 -4.67
CA ILE A 41 -17.42 -9.60 -3.69
C ILE A 41 -16.14 -8.85 -4.02
N GLN A 42 -15.74 -8.82 -5.27
CA GLN A 42 -14.54 -8.08 -5.70
C GLN A 42 -14.68 -6.58 -5.47
N THR A 43 -15.82 -6.01 -5.81
CA THR A 43 -16.11 -4.58 -5.59
C THR A 43 -16.07 -4.25 -4.11
N GLN A 44 -16.64 -5.09 -3.25
CA GLN A 44 -16.59 -4.91 -1.80
C GLN A 44 -15.17 -4.99 -1.24
N LYS A 45 -14.34 -5.93 -1.71
CA LYS A 45 -12.94 -6.04 -1.31
C LYS A 45 -12.14 -4.80 -1.69
N ILE A 46 -12.30 -4.30 -2.90
CA ILE A 46 -11.62 -3.08 -3.38
C ILE A 46 -12.06 -1.87 -2.55
N SER A 47 -13.36 -1.74 -2.27
CA SER A 47 -13.89 -0.65 -1.44
C SER A 47 -13.34 -0.71 -0.02
N LYS A 48 -13.26 -1.89 0.60
CA LYS A 48 -12.66 -2.06 1.92
C LYS A 48 -11.19 -1.66 1.95
N GLN A 49 -10.40 -2.14 1.00
CA GLN A 49 -8.97 -1.79 0.90
C GLN A 49 -8.78 -0.30 0.72
N HIS A 50 -9.59 0.33 -0.12
CA HIS A 50 -9.54 1.78 -0.34
C HIS A 50 -9.90 2.56 0.92
N ASN A 51 -10.91 2.14 1.66
CA ASN A 51 -11.31 2.75 2.92
C ASN A 51 -10.22 2.62 4.00
N GLU A 52 -9.62 1.44 4.13
CA GLU A 52 -8.51 1.21 5.06
C GLU A 52 -7.30 2.10 4.72
N LEU A 53 -6.98 2.23 3.45
CA LEU A 53 -5.90 3.11 2.99
C LEU A 53 -6.20 4.59 3.27
N ASN A 54 -7.43 5.03 3.07
CA ASN A 54 -7.84 6.40 3.38
C ASN A 54 -7.78 6.68 4.87
N ILE A 55 -8.19 5.75 5.71
CA ILE A 55 -8.08 5.86 7.17
C ILE A 55 -6.61 5.97 7.58
N LEU A 56 -5.76 5.12 7.03
CA LEU A 56 -4.32 5.15 7.27
C LEU A 56 -3.70 6.47 6.81
N LYS A 57 -4.06 6.94 5.62
CA LYS A 57 -3.62 8.24 5.09
C LYS A 57 -3.99 9.38 6.03
N ASN A 58 -5.26 9.47 6.43
CA ASN A 58 -5.76 10.51 7.32
C ASN A 58 -5.05 10.45 8.68
N TYR A 59 -4.80 9.27 9.20
CA TYR A 59 -4.08 9.08 10.45
C TYR A 59 -2.63 9.57 10.36
N LEU A 60 -1.93 9.21 9.29
CA LEU A 60 -0.55 9.64 9.04
C LEU A 60 -0.47 11.16 8.82
N GLU A 61 -1.42 11.75 8.11
CA GLU A 61 -1.49 13.20 7.91
C GLU A 61 -1.73 13.96 9.23
N LYS A 62 -2.51 13.40 10.15
CA LYS A 62 -2.71 13.97 11.47
C LYS A 62 -1.45 13.96 12.33
N ILE A 63 -0.68 12.88 12.26
CA ILE A 63 0.58 12.77 13.02
C ILE A 63 1.63 13.74 12.49
N GLN A 64 1.73 13.90 11.18
CA GLN A 64 2.65 14.81 10.47
C GLN A 64 4.14 14.60 10.78
N LYS A 65 4.46 14.16 11.98
CA LYS A 65 5.83 14.09 12.46
C LYS A 65 6.05 12.87 13.36
N PHE A 66 7.08 12.09 13.06
CA PHE A 66 7.58 11.03 13.95
C PHE A 66 8.88 11.46 14.59
N SER A 67 9.02 11.20 15.87
CA SER A 67 10.25 11.47 16.60
C SER A 67 11.01 10.16 16.88
N VAL A 68 12.28 10.13 16.53
CA VAL A 68 13.18 9.00 16.77
C VAL A 68 14.35 9.47 17.61
N ARG A 69 14.71 8.70 18.61
CA ARG A 69 15.90 8.95 19.42
C ARG A 69 17.01 7.99 18.97
N LYS A 70 18.14 8.53 18.60
CA LYS A 70 19.33 7.76 18.21
C LYS A 70 20.55 8.24 19.00
N LYS A 71 21.40 7.29 19.37
CA LYS A 71 22.68 7.62 20.00
C LYS A 71 23.57 8.35 19.02
N THR A 72 24.04 9.51 19.40
CA THR A 72 24.90 10.36 18.58
C THR A 72 26.26 10.57 19.26
N ASN A 73 27.25 10.87 18.44
CA ASN A 73 28.53 11.37 18.93
C ASN A 73 28.46 12.87 19.24
N GLN A 74 29.59 13.47 19.66
CA GLN A 74 29.68 14.89 19.95
C GLN A 74 29.36 15.82 18.77
N HIS A 75 29.40 15.31 17.55
CA HIS A 75 29.09 16.06 16.34
C HIS A 75 27.67 15.79 15.81
N TYR A 76 26.77 15.27 16.63
CA TYR A 76 25.36 14.96 16.26
C TYR A 76 25.23 13.91 15.14
N LYS A 77 26.30 13.15 14.86
CA LYS A 77 26.25 12.04 13.92
C LYS A 77 25.90 10.74 14.65
N PHE A 78 25.00 9.95 14.04
CA PHE A 78 24.67 8.64 14.64
C PHE A 78 25.71 7.59 14.33
N PHE A 79 25.70 6.58 15.17
CA PHE A 79 26.30 5.28 14.85
C PHE A 79 25.34 4.53 13.91
N GLY A 80 25.56 4.61 12.61
CA GLY A 80 24.70 4.01 11.60
C GLY A 80 23.86 5.04 10.84
N SER A 81 22.80 4.57 10.20
CA SER A 81 21.85 5.39 9.45
C SER A 81 20.43 4.96 9.76
N ILE A 82 19.48 5.87 9.52
CA ILE A 82 18.06 5.52 9.56
C ILE A 82 17.67 4.94 8.21
N THR A 83 17.17 3.72 8.22
CA THR A 83 16.77 2.98 7.03
C THR A 83 15.25 3.03 6.85
N PRO A 84 14.73 2.81 5.63
CA PRO A 84 13.29 2.65 5.43
C PRO A 84 12.64 1.57 6.29
N LYS A 85 13.42 0.55 6.67
CA LYS A 85 12.96 -0.51 7.58
C LYS A 85 12.64 0.03 8.98
N ASP A 86 13.47 0.94 9.50
CA ASP A 86 13.26 1.56 10.80
C ASP A 86 11.97 2.40 10.80
N ILE A 87 11.73 3.13 9.71
CA ILE A 87 10.52 3.92 9.50
C ILE A 87 9.28 3.03 9.42
N SER A 88 9.37 1.92 8.69
CA SER A 88 8.30 0.93 8.61
C SER A 88 7.92 0.38 9.99
N GLN A 89 8.90 0.09 10.83
CA GLN A 89 8.67 -0.35 12.21
C GLN A 89 8.00 0.72 13.06
N LEU A 90 8.43 1.98 12.95
CA LEU A 90 7.81 3.11 13.67
C LEU A 90 6.35 3.28 13.31
N ILE A 91 6.03 3.21 12.02
CA ILE A 91 4.65 3.29 11.54
C ILE A 91 3.83 2.13 12.07
N LYS A 92 4.38 0.92 12.05
CA LYS A 92 3.72 -0.26 12.60
C LYS A 92 3.41 -0.11 14.09
N TYR A 93 4.33 0.43 14.89
CA TYR A 93 4.09 0.70 16.31
C TYR A 93 3.00 1.75 16.54
N SER A 94 2.96 2.76 15.69
CA SER A 94 2.01 3.89 15.85
C SER A 94 0.62 3.58 15.30
N THR A 95 0.54 2.90 14.18
CA THR A 95 -0.73 2.66 13.46
C THR A 95 -1.22 1.23 13.50
N GLY A 96 -0.34 0.28 13.82
CA GLY A 96 -0.62 -1.16 13.69
C GLY A 96 -0.57 -1.68 12.25
N SER A 97 -0.42 -0.80 11.26
CA SER A 97 -0.37 -1.17 9.85
C SER A 97 1.06 -1.40 9.38
N THR A 98 1.25 -2.45 8.60
CA THR A 98 2.57 -2.77 8.03
C THR A 98 2.70 -2.12 6.66
N ILE A 99 3.74 -1.30 6.50
CA ILE A 99 4.11 -0.67 5.23
C ILE A 99 5.43 -1.27 4.76
N ASP A 100 5.50 -1.65 3.49
CA ASP A 100 6.72 -2.21 2.93
C ASP A 100 7.80 -1.12 2.80
N LYS A 101 9.04 -1.50 3.10
CA LYS A 101 10.21 -0.61 2.94
C LYS A 101 10.35 -0.01 1.54
N LYS A 102 9.88 -0.72 0.51
CA LYS A 102 9.89 -0.24 -0.88
C LYS A 102 8.95 0.94 -1.12
N GLN A 103 7.94 1.09 -0.28
CA GLN A 103 6.95 2.18 -0.36
C GLN A 103 7.45 3.46 0.31
N ILE A 104 8.54 3.38 1.06
CA ILE A 104 9.09 4.49 1.82
C ILE A 104 10.30 5.06 1.10
N LYS A 105 10.22 6.34 0.75
CA LYS A 105 11.34 7.10 0.18
C LYS A 105 11.87 8.07 1.22
N VAL A 106 13.10 7.88 1.62
CA VAL A 106 13.79 8.75 2.56
C VAL A 106 15.25 8.90 2.13
N LEU A 107 15.79 10.08 2.35
CA LEU A 107 17.21 10.31 2.19
C LEU A 107 18.00 9.60 3.28
N GLN A 108 19.25 9.29 3.01
CA GLN A 108 20.11 8.66 4.01
C GLN A 108 20.36 9.62 5.18
N ILE A 109 19.79 9.32 6.33
CA ILE A 109 19.85 10.15 7.52
C ILE A 109 21.00 9.68 8.40
N ARG A 110 21.98 10.55 8.62
CA ARG A 110 23.16 10.28 9.45
C ARG A 110 23.35 11.28 10.60
N GLN A 111 22.60 12.36 10.60
CA GLN A 111 22.68 13.41 11.62
C GLN A 111 21.33 13.67 12.24
N ALA A 112 21.33 14.22 13.45
CA ALA A 112 20.11 14.70 14.08
C ALA A 112 19.50 15.88 13.30
N GLY A 113 18.18 15.93 13.24
CA GLY A 113 17.46 17.00 12.55
C GLY A 113 16.09 16.56 12.05
N TYR A 114 15.52 17.40 11.19
CA TYR A 114 14.25 17.14 10.53
C TYR A 114 14.48 16.69 9.09
N TYR A 115 13.81 15.62 8.70
CA TYR A 115 13.95 15.07 7.37
C TYR A 115 12.58 14.74 6.77
N PRO A 116 12.34 15.10 5.51
CA PRO A 116 11.11 14.72 4.83
C PRO A 116 11.13 13.23 4.46
N VAL A 117 10.00 12.57 4.67
CA VAL A 117 9.78 11.18 4.28
C VAL A 117 8.55 11.10 3.42
N GLN A 118 8.66 10.44 2.30
CA GLN A 118 7.55 10.20 1.40
C GLN A 118 7.16 8.73 1.45
N ILE A 119 5.88 8.49 1.73
CA ILE A 119 5.31 7.14 1.77
C ILE A 119 4.34 7.01 0.61
N LYS A 120 4.62 6.05 -0.28
CA LYS A 120 3.74 5.73 -1.40
C LYS A 120 2.86 4.55 -1.01
N LEU A 121 1.59 4.81 -0.77
CA LEU A 121 0.58 3.79 -0.52
C LEU A 121 0.06 3.20 -1.83
N LEU A 122 -0.72 2.13 -1.75
CA LEU A 122 -1.40 1.57 -2.90
C LEU A 122 -2.32 2.62 -3.56
N HIS A 123 -2.68 2.40 -4.82
CA HIS A 123 -3.52 3.32 -5.61
C HIS A 123 -2.95 4.74 -5.77
N ASN A 124 -1.62 4.86 -5.85
CA ASN A 124 -0.91 6.14 -6.06
C ASN A 124 -1.17 7.20 -4.98
N ILE A 125 -1.57 6.78 -3.78
CA ILE A 125 -1.71 7.69 -2.65
C ILE A 125 -0.33 7.96 -2.08
N ILE A 126 0.07 9.24 -2.01
CA ILE A 126 1.35 9.67 -1.49
C ILE A 126 1.12 10.46 -0.21
N VAL A 127 1.81 10.09 0.86
CA VAL A 127 1.78 10.79 2.15
C VAL A 127 3.16 11.34 2.43
N ASN A 128 3.24 12.62 2.73
CA ASN A 128 4.48 13.29 3.13
C ASN A 128 4.51 13.47 4.65
N LEU A 129 5.55 12.95 5.27
CA LEU A 129 5.77 13.03 6.70
C LEU A 129 7.13 13.63 7.00
N TRP A 130 7.28 14.10 8.21
CA TRP A 130 8.57 14.56 8.73
C TRP A 130 9.06 13.61 9.80
N ILE A 131 10.34 13.28 9.74
CA ILE A 131 11.02 12.58 10.82
C ILE A 131 11.91 13.55 11.55
N GLN A 132 11.69 13.67 12.85
CA GLN A 132 12.56 14.36 13.75
C GLN A 132 13.47 13.36 14.44
N VAL A 133 14.76 13.49 14.22
CA VAL A 133 15.75 12.66 14.88
C VAL A 133 16.37 13.43 16.02
N LEU A 134 16.13 12.94 17.23
CA LEU A 134 16.65 13.54 18.46
C LEU A 134 17.95 12.84 18.87
N PRO A 135 18.97 13.61 19.24
CA PRO A 135 20.21 13.01 19.74
C PRO A 135 20.03 12.43 21.14
N LEU A 136 20.56 11.24 21.35
CA LEU A 136 20.81 10.68 22.66
C LEU A 136 22.32 10.73 22.91
N PHE A 137 22.74 11.57 23.82
CA PHE A 137 24.14 11.59 24.24
C PHE A 137 24.42 10.43 25.17
N THR A 138 25.39 9.60 24.82
CA THR A 138 25.94 8.64 25.76
C THR A 138 26.88 9.40 26.72
N GLU A 139 26.55 9.41 27.99
CA GLU A 139 27.51 9.84 29.00
C GLU A 139 28.72 8.90 28.96
N THR A 140 29.80 9.38 28.45
CA THR A 140 31.09 8.73 28.64
C THR A 140 31.61 9.08 30.03
N LYS A 141 31.50 8.12 30.91
CA LYS A 141 32.22 8.23 32.13
C LYS A 141 33.72 7.98 31.88
#